data_9d5bc57210c329d6537fd8ae72872654
#
_entry.id   9d5bc57210c329d6537fd8ae72872654
#
_cell.length_a   1.000
_cell.length_b   1.000
_cell.length_c   1.000
_cell.angle_alpha   90.00
_cell.angle_beta   90.00
_cell.angle_gamma   90.00
#
_symmetry.space_group_name_H-M   'P 1'
#
loop_
_entity.id
_entity.type
_entity.pdbx_description
1 polymer ?
#
loop_
_entity_poly.entity_id
_entity_poly.type
_entity_poly.pdbx_seq_one_letter_code
_entity_poly.pdbx_strand_id
1 'polypeptide(L)'
;MIIACGALSGPIREMIKRRNWPVELYSLPSLLHNQPAQIAPEVERLAVAALDRGLPVAVAYADCGTYGALDEVCGRLGLRRLPGLHCYDLLAGPSRVAELFAAEPGTYLLTDFLVRSFRRSVLTELGLDRYPELWPDYFGHYRRVVWLAQHRDSSLEAEAEAVAAMFGLPLTVIDTGTTRLERELENLISTTTDIDHGGSALFTPDARPAGRFAPNRARQRGDKCSSRVLAGPDEAGRNGTEEVPRCAVD
;
A
#
# COMPACT_ATOMS: atom_id res chain seq x y z
N MET A 1 17.24 2.23 12.63
CA MET A 1 16.70 1.20 11.68
C MET A 1 15.49 1.77 10.94
N ILE A 2 15.33 1.46 9.65
CA ILE A 2 14.13 1.83 8.87
C ILE A 2 13.34 0.55 8.57
N ILE A 3 12.06 0.52 8.97
CA ILE A 3 11.11 -0.53 8.57
C ILE A 3 10.36 -0.01 7.34
N ALA A 4 10.53 -0.64 6.18
CA ALA A 4 10.01 -0.14 4.92
C ALA A 4 9.01 -1.07 4.25
N CYS A 5 8.08 -0.45 3.52
CA CYS A 5 7.25 -1.13 2.53
C CYS A 5 8.12 -1.84 1.49
N GLY A 6 7.85 -3.11 1.22
CA GLY A 6 8.60 -3.88 0.23
C GLY A 6 8.53 -3.28 -1.18
N ALA A 7 7.44 -2.62 -1.53
CA ALA A 7 7.30 -1.94 -2.82
C ALA A 7 8.21 -0.70 -2.96
N LEU A 8 8.59 -0.07 -1.85
CA LEU A 8 9.50 1.07 -1.81
C LEU A 8 10.94 0.69 -1.48
N SER A 9 11.21 -0.56 -1.11
CA SER A 9 12.51 -0.99 -0.58
C SER A 9 13.66 -0.85 -1.59
N GLY A 10 13.40 -1.04 -2.88
CA GLY A 10 14.38 -0.86 -3.94
C GLY A 10 14.90 0.58 -3.99
N PRO A 11 14.04 1.55 -4.30
CA PRO A 11 14.41 2.97 -4.29
C PRO A 11 15.03 3.43 -2.97
N ILE A 12 14.48 3.03 -1.82
CA ILE A 12 15.02 3.40 -0.50
C ILE A 12 16.45 2.89 -0.31
N ARG A 13 16.73 1.63 -0.69
CA ARG A 13 18.08 1.05 -0.61
C ARG A 13 19.09 1.79 -1.47
N GLU A 14 18.70 2.21 -2.68
CA GLU A 14 19.51 3.01 -3.55
C GLU A 14 19.83 4.39 -2.97
N MET A 15 18.82 5.04 -2.35
CA MET A 15 19.00 6.32 -1.66
C MET A 15 19.94 6.20 -0.48
N ILE A 16 19.76 5.20 0.39
CA ILE A 16 20.64 4.91 1.54
C ILE A 16 22.08 4.76 1.07
N LYS A 17 22.30 3.97 0.01
CA LYS A 17 23.65 3.76 -0.57
C LYS A 17 24.23 5.04 -1.16
N ARG A 18 23.46 5.77 -1.96
CA ARG A 18 23.90 7.00 -2.64
C ARG A 18 24.23 8.12 -1.65
N ARG A 19 23.44 8.27 -0.61
CA ARG A 19 23.59 9.29 0.43
C ARG A 19 24.52 8.86 1.56
N ASN A 20 24.98 7.61 1.55
CA ASN A 20 25.78 7.02 2.63
C ASN A 20 25.12 7.21 4.02
N TRP A 21 23.80 7.07 4.09
CA TRP A 21 23.09 7.17 5.38
C TRP A 21 23.44 5.99 6.28
N PRO A 22 23.81 6.21 7.56
CA PRO A 22 24.19 5.15 8.49
C PRO A 22 22.96 4.46 9.07
N VAL A 23 22.08 3.93 8.22
CA VAL A 23 20.81 3.32 8.59
C VAL A 23 20.68 1.90 8.04
N GLU A 24 20.15 1.00 8.86
CA GLU A 24 19.80 -0.36 8.45
C GLU A 24 18.37 -0.37 7.90
N LEU A 25 18.18 -1.01 6.75
CA LEU A 25 16.88 -1.15 6.09
C LEU A 25 16.32 -2.54 6.30
N TYR A 26 15.17 -2.62 6.94
CA TYR A 26 14.34 -3.82 7.02
C TYR A 26 13.11 -3.69 6.13
N SER A 27 12.98 -4.56 5.13
CA SER A 27 11.87 -4.52 4.17
C SER A 27 10.81 -5.56 4.53
N LEU A 28 9.59 -5.11 4.76
CA LEU A 28 8.44 -6.00 4.89
C LEU A 28 8.03 -6.55 3.52
N PRO A 29 7.41 -7.75 3.47
CA PRO A 29 6.90 -8.29 2.21
C PRO A 29 5.95 -7.31 1.52
N SER A 30 6.12 -7.11 0.21
CA SER A 30 5.25 -6.23 -0.58
C SER A 30 3.81 -6.72 -0.63
N LEU A 31 3.60 -8.03 -0.54
CA LEU A 31 2.28 -8.67 -0.55
C LEU A 31 1.43 -8.39 0.70
N LEU A 32 2.00 -7.75 1.75
CA LEU A 32 1.20 -7.26 2.88
C LEU A 32 0.17 -6.21 2.46
N HIS A 33 0.34 -5.56 1.30
CA HIS A 33 -0.68 -4.67 0.75
C HIS A 33 -2.00 -5.40 0.42
N ASN A 34 -1.95 -6.69 0.14
CA ASN A 34 -3.14 -7.51 -0.09
C ASN A 34 -3.81 -7.91 1.24
N GLN A 35 -3.15 -7.65 2.38
CA GLN A 35 -3.64 -7.91 3.72
C GLN A 35 -3.29 -6.73 4.65
N PRO A 36 -3.82 -5.52 4.39
CA PRO A 36 -3.37 -4.30 5.07
C PRO A 36 -3.55 -4.34 6.60
N ALA A 37 -4.51 -5.11 7.09
CA ALA A 37 -4.68 -5.34 8.52
C ALA A 37 -3.46 -5.97 9.21
N GLN A 38 -2.55 -6.60 8.47
CA GLN A 38 -1.33 -7.19 9.01
C GLN A 38 -0.13 -6.23 9.00
N ILE A 39 -0.21 -5.09 8.31
CA ILE A 39 0.90 -4.12 8.22
C ILE A 39 1.25 -3.59 9.61
N ALA A 40 0.28 -3.04 10.34
CA ALA A 40 0.51 -2.45 11.65
C ALA A 40 1.07 -3.46 12.68
N PRO A 41 0.51 -4.68 12.83
CA PRO A 41 1.08 -5.70 13.71
C PRO A 41 2.52 -6.10 13.38
N GLU A 42 2.85 -6.25 12.08
CA GLU A 42 4.21 -6.61 11.68
C GLU A 42 5.20 -5.47 11.90
N VAL A 43 4.81 -4.23 11.64
CA VAL A 43 5.62 -3.05 11.98
C VAL A 43 5.85 -2.98 13.48
N GLU A 44 4.81 -3.16 14.29
CA GLU A 44 4.91 -3.16 15.76
C GLU A 44 5.89 -4.22 16.26
N ARG A 45 5.74 -5.44 15.82
CA ARG A 45 6.61 -6.56 16.21
C ARG A 45 8.08 -6.27 15.95
N LEU A 46 8.41 -5.72 14.77
CA LEU A 46 9.78 -5.37 14.38
C LEU A 46 10.29 -4.15 15.14
N ALA A 47 9.43 -3.16 15.31
CA ALA A 47 9.79 -1.93 16.01
C ALA A 47 10.11 -2.20 17.47
N VAL A 48 9.28 -2.98 18.20
CA VAL A 48 9.53 -3.37 19.59
C VAL A 48 10.86 -4.10 19.69
N ALA A 49 11.11 -5.10 18.85
CA ALA A 49 12.36 -5.86 18.88
C ALA A 49 13.62 -5.00 18.61
N ALA A 50 13.48 -3.91 17.84
CA ALA A 50 14.57 -2.97 17.58
C ALA A 50 14.76 -1.98 18.74
N LEU A 51 13.66 -1.45 19.28
CA LEU A 51 13.67 -0.56 20.43
C LEU A 51 14.25 -1.22 21.68
N ASP A 52 13.94 -2.50 21.93
CA ASP A 52 14.51 -3.29 23.04
C ASP A 52 16.04 -3.44 22.91
N ARG A 53 16.57 -3.27 21.70
CA ARG A 53 18.02 -3.24 21.44
C ARG A 53 18.62 -1.83 21.49
N GLY A 54 17.83 -0.82 21.84
CA GLY A 54 18.26 0.58 21.87
C GLY A 54 18.46 1.19 20.46
N LEU A 55 17.84 0.62 19.42
CA LEU A 55 17.95 1.15 18.05
C LEU A 55 16.84 2.15 17.78
N PRO A 56 17.14 3.37 17.29
CA PRO A 56 16.12 4.29 16.81
C PRO A 56 15.42 3.68 15.59
N VAL A 57 14.09 3.81 15.54
CA VAL A 57 13.24 3.20 14.52
C VAL A 57 12.43 4.25 13.77
N ALA A 58 12.48 4.20 12.45
CA ALA A 58 11.65 4.97 11.54
C ALA A 58 10.81 4.04 10.66
N VAL A 59 9.58 4.44 10.30
CA VAL A 59 8.64 3.63 9.54
C VAL A 59 8.45 4.22 8.14
N ALA A 60 9.05 3.60 7.14
CA ALA A 60 8.95 4.02 5.74
C ALA A 60 7.72 3.39 5.04
N TYR A 61 6.55 3.67 5.60
CA TYR A 61 5.22 3.35 5.09
C TYR A 61 4.34 4.61 5.07
N ALA A 62 3.49 4.76 4.04
CA ALA A 62 2.26 5.55 4.11
C ALA A 62 1.18 4.77 4.88
N ASP A 63 -0.07 5.26 4.96
CA ASP A 63 -1.14 4.49 5.63
C ASP A 63 -1.42 3.16 4.92
N CYS A 64 -1.44 3.14 3.59
CA CYS A 64 -1.56 1.93 2.75
C CYS A 64 -2.73 1.02 3.12
N GLY A 65 -3.88 1.59 3.52
CA GLY A 65 -5.09 0.84 3.83
C GLY A 65 -5.14 0.29 5.27
N THR A 66 -4.29 0.78 6.17
CA THR A 66 -4.37 0.44 7.59
C THR A 66 -5.45 1.23 8.33
N TYR A 67 -6.02 2.26 7.69
CA TYR A 67 -7.08 3.12 8.24
C TYR A 67 -6.74 3.72 9.61
N GLY A 68 -5.46 4.09 9.78
CA GLY A 68 -4.95 4.69 11.01
C GLY A 68 -4.36 3.70 12.02
N ALA A 69 -4.51 2.38 11.85
CA ALA A 69 -3.92 1.40 12.77
C ALA A 69 -2.39 1.52 12.83
N LEU A 70 -1.74 1.88 11.71
CA LEU A 70 -0.30 2.14 11.71
C LEU A 70 0.05 3.43 12.48
N ASP A 71 -0.80 4.47 12.42
CA ASP A 71 -0.63 5.70 13.20
C ASP A 71 -0.76 5.43 14.70
N GLU A 72 -1.70 4.56 15.10
CA GLU A 72 -1.86 4.15 16.50
C GLU A 72 -0.61 3.42 17.02
N VAL A 73 -0.04 2.51 16.25
CA VAL A 73 1.22 1.83 16.59
C VAL A 73 2.35 2.84 16.70
N CYS A 74 2.52 3.71 15.71
CA CYS A 74 3.56 4.73 15.71
C CYS A 74 3.42 5.67 16.91
N GLY A 75 2.21 6.14 17.20
CA GLY A 75 1.94 7.02 18.36
C GLY A 75 2.25 6.36 19.70
N ARG A 76 1.88 5.09 19.87
CA ARG A 76 2.10 4.31 21.09
C ARG A 76 3.59 4.06 21.35
N LEU A 77 4.36 3.81 20.28
CA LEU A 77 5.80 3.52 20.37
C LEU A 77 6.68 4.77 20.20
N GLY A 78 6.11 5.97 20.03
CA GLY A 78 6.87 7.20 19.80
C GLY A 78 7.60 7.23 18.46
N LEU A 79 7.10 6.49 17.47
CA LEU A 79 7.70 6.39 16.13
C LEU A 79 7.12 7.41 15.17
N ARG A 80 7.86 7.67 14.10
CA ARG A 80 7.40 8.45 12.95
C ARG A 80 7.30 7.57 11.72
N ARG A 81 6.30 7.85 10.86
CA ARG A 81 6.15 7.21 9.55
C ARG A 81 6.17 8.24 8.42
N LEU A 82 6.38 7.75 7.19
CA LEU A 82 6.20 8.57 6.01
C LEU A 82 4.74 9.07 5.90
N PRO A 83 4.53 10.30 5.42
CA PRO A 83 3.19 10.87 5.27
C PRO A 83 2.42 10.22 4.12
N GLY A 84 1.13 10.54 4.00
CA GLY A 84 0.26 10.16 2.90
C GLY A 84 -0.60 8.94 3.18
N LEU A 85 -1.60 8.77 2.30
CA LEU A 85 -2.54 7.64 2.35
C LEU A 85 -1.98 6.41 1.63
N HIS A 86 -1.19 6.62 0.57
CA HIS A 86 -0.63 5.55 -0.26
C HIS A 86 0.82 5.86 -0.64
N CYS A 87 1.56 4.84 -1.06
CA CYS A 87 2.90 5.05 -1.63
C CYS A 87 2.88 5.94 -2.89
N TYR A 88 1.79 6.03 -3.60
CA TYR A 88 1.60 6.97 -4.73
C TYR A 88 1.76 8.42 -4.32
N ASP A 89 1.31 8.79 -3.11
CA ASP A 89 1.46 10.14 -2.56
C ASP A 89 2.93 10.51 -2.33
N LEU A 90 3.73 9.51 -1.99
CA LEU A 90 5.18 9.68 -1.80
C LEU A 90 5.93 9.86 -3.13
N LEU A 91 5.35 9.40 -4.23
CA LEU A 91 5.95 9.48 -5.58
C LEU A 91 5.44 10.72 -6.32
N ALA A 92 4.14 10.83 -6.54
CA ALA A 92 3.53 11.89 -7.34
C ALA A 92 3.06 13.11 -6.52
N GLY A 93 2.92 12.96 -5.20
CA GLY A 93 2.32 13.95 -4.30
C GLY A 93 0.80 13.77 -4.17
N PRO A 94 0.23 14.03 -2.98
CA PRO A 94 -1.19 13.77 -2.70
C PRO A 94 -2.14 14.59 -3.60
N SER A 95 -1.81 15.86 -3.90
CA SER A 95 -2.63 16.69 -4.79
C SER A 95 -2.69 16.11 -6.20
N ARG A 96 -1.55 15.66 -6.73
CA ARG A 96 -1.50 15.08 -8.08
C ARG A 96 -2.25 13.76 -8.15
N VAL A 97 -2.14 12.92 -7.13
CA VAL A 97 -2.90 11.66 -7.05
C VAL A 97 -4.41 11.95 -6.97
N ALA A 98 -4.83 12.92 -6.15
CA ALA A 98 -6.22 13.34 -6.06
C ALA A 98 -6.75 13.89 -7.39
N GLU A 99 -5.97 14.71 -8.11
CA GLU A 99 -6.33 15.22 -9.44
C GLU A 99 -6.51 14.10 -10.46
N LEU A 100 -5.66 13.07 -10.43
CA LEU A 100 -5.78 11.93 -11.34
C LEU A 100 -7.10 11.18 -11.12
N PHE A 101 -7.48 10.91 -9.87
CA PHE A 101 -8.75 10.24 -9.57
C PHE A 101 -9.97 11.14 -9.75
N ALA A 102 -9.85 12.46 -9.54
CA ALA A 102 -10.91 13.41 -9.83
C ALA A 102 -11.19 13.52 -11.33
N ALA A 103 -10.13 13.47 -12.17
CA ALA A 103 -10.26 13.50 -13.61
C ALA A 103 -10.85 12.20 -14.20
N GLU A 104 -10.47 11.05 -13.65
CA GLU A 104 -10.98 9.74 -14.06
C GLU A 104 -10.91 8.77 -12.84
N PRO A 105 -12.05 8.52 -12.19
CA PRO A 105 -12.12 7.59 -11.07
C PRO A 105 -11.66 6.17 -11.43
N GLY A 106 -11.91 5.74 -12.68
CA GLY A 106 -11.45 4.46 -13.22
C GLY A 106 -9.96 4.48 -13.61
N THR A 107 -9.10 5.08 -12.80
CA THR A 107 -7.65 5.10 -13.03
C THR A 107 -6.97 3.97 -12.28
N TYR A 108 -6.26 3.09 -13.00
CA TYR A 108 -5.35 2.11 -12.40
C TYR A 108 -3.94 2.68 -12.33
N LEU A 109 -3.38 2.81 -11.12
CA LEU A 109 -2.04 3.34 -10.93
C LEU A 109 -0.99 2.23 -10.92
N LEU A 110 0.05 2.40 -11.72
CA LEU A 110 1.26 1.59 -11.69
C LEU A 110 2.43 2.37 -11.10
N THR A 111 3.33 1.67 -10.43
CA THR A 111 4.67 2.12 -10.07
C THR A 111 5.68 1.20 -10.73
N ASP A 112 6.96 1.57 -10.76
CA ASP A 112 8.02 0.68 -11.30
C ASP A 112 8.01 -0.69 -10.63
N PHE A 113 7.71 -0.74 -9.32
CA PHE A 113 7.56 -2.00 -8.60
C PHE A 113 6.39 -2.83 -9.15
N LEU A 114 5.22 -2.22 -9.35
CA LEU A 114 4.05 -2.93 -9.86
C LEU A 114 4.23 -3.38 -11.31
N VAL A 115 4.87 -2.57 -12.15
CA VAL A 115 5.20 -2.95 -13.53
C VAL A 115 6.00 -4.26 -13.52
N ARG A 116 7.12 -4.30 -12.78
CA ARG A 116 8.00 -5.49 -12.70
C ARG A 116 7.38 -6.70 -12.00
N SER A 117 6.45 -6.48 -11.12
CA SER A 117 5.86 -7.53 -10.27
C SER A 117 4.41 -7.85 -10.59
N PHE A 118 3.81 -7.25 -11.62
CA PHE A 118 2.38 -7.31 -11.91
C PHE A 118 1.84 -8.74 -11.92
N ARG A 119 2.50 -9.63 -12.64
CA ARG A 119 2.09 -11.03 -12.69
C ARG A 119 2.02 -11.64 -11.29
N ARG A 120 3.07 -11.49 -10.49
CA ARG A 120 3.16 -12.10 -9.15
C ARG A 120 2.25 -11.40 -8.15
N SER A 121 2.30 -10.05 -8.13
CA SER A 121 1.63 -9.26 -7.09
C SER A 121 0.15 -9.03 -7.35
N VAL A 122 -0.31 -9.26 -8.58
CA VAL A 122 -1.70 -9.02 -8.99
C VAL A 122 -2.31 -10.30 -9.57
N LEU A 123 -1.80 -10.83 -10.69
CA LEU A 123 -2.47 -11.96 -11.37
C LEU A 123 -2.48 -13.21 -10.50
N THR A 124 -1.34 -13.58 -9.93
CA THR A 124 -1.25 -14.81 -9.11
C THR A 124 -2.00 -14.64 -7.79
N GLU A 125 -1.90 -13.49 -7.14
CA GLU A 125 -2.57 -13.22 -5.86
C GLU A 125 -4.10 -13.16 -5.98
N LEU A 126 -4.61 -12.67 -7.12
CA LEU A 126 -6.05 -12.66 -7.41
C LEU A 126 -6.53 -13.96 -8.07
N GLY A 127 -5.63 -14.90 -8.33
CA GLY A 127 -5.94 -16.16 -9.00
C GLY A 127 -6.27 -16.02 -10.49
N LEU A 128 -6.00 -14.88 -11.11
CA LEU A 128 -6.34 -14.56 -12.50
C LEU A 128 -5.49 -15.33 -13.52
N ASP A 129 -4.39 -15.93 -13.10
CA ASP A 129 -3.60 -16.88 -13.88
C ASP A 129 -4.31 -18.25 -14.01
N ARG A 130 -5.21 -18.59 -13.06
CA ARG A 130 -6.02 -19.82 -13.07
C ARG A 130 -7.45 -19.57 -13.55
N TYR A 131 -8.00 -18.40 -13.24
CA TYR A 131 -9.39 -18.03 -13.48
C TYR A 131 -9.46 -16.69 -14.24
N PRO A 132 -9.00 -16.66 -15.51
CA PRO A 132 -8.95 -15.43 -16.31
C PRO A 132 -10.33 -14.83 -16.57
N GLU A 133 -11.40 -15.64 -16.48
CA GLU A 133 -12.78 -15.19 -16.59
C GLU A 133 -13.21 -14.20 -15.51
N LEU A 134 -12.52 -14.17 -14.38
CA LEU A 134 -12.76 -13.20 -13.29
C LEU A 134 -12.19 -11.81 -13.59
N TRP A 135 -11.42 -11.65 -14.67
CA TRP A 135 -10.83 -10.36 -15.03
C TRP A 135 -11.82 -9.19 -15.03
N PRO A 136 -13.03 -9.31 -15.65
CA PRO A 136 -14.00 -8.22 -15.64
C PRO A 136 -14.50 -7.84 -14.25
N ASP A 137 -14.57 -8.78 -13.32
CA ASP A 137 -15.05 -8.55 -11.96
C ASP A 137 -14.07 -7.68 -11.17
N TYR A 138 -12.76 -7.88 -11.36
CA TYR A 138 -11.72 -7.09 -10.72
C TYR A 138 -11.43 -5.77 -11.46
N PHE A 139 -11.39 -5.80 -12.80
CA PHE A 139 -10.82 -4.71 -13.57
C PHE A 139 -11.77 -4.06 -14.59
N GLY A 140 -13.00 -4.54 -14.70
CA GLY A 140 -13.97 -4.05 -15.71
C GLY A 140 -14.38 -2.59 -15.54
N HIS A 141 -14.18 -2.01 -14.37
CA HIS A 141 -14.51 -0.62 -14.06
C HIS A 141 -13.37 0.37 -14.39
N TYR A 142 -12.13 -0.10 -14.63
CA TYR A 142 -11.03 0.78 -15.01
C TYR A 142 -11.20 1.31 -16.43
N ARG A 143 -10.68 2.52 -16.67
CA ARG A 143 -10.79 3.27 -17.93
C ARG A 143 -9.46 3.70 -18.50
N ARG A 144 -8.42 3.77 -17.65
CA ARG A 144 -7.04 4.06 -18.05
C ARG A 144 -6.05 3.46 -17.08
N VAL A 145 -4.85 3.26 -17.57
CA VAL A 145 -3.66 2.91 -16.76
C VAL A 145 -2.74 4.12 -16.71
N VAL A 146 -2.28 4.50 -15.52
CA VAL A 146 -1.31 5.56 -15.34
C VAL A 146 -0.08 4.99 -14.64
N TRP A 147 1.06 5.07 -15.30
CA TRP A 147 2.33 4.67 -14.72
C TRP A 147 3.04 5.89 -14.12
N LEU A 148 3.23 5.87 -12.80
CA LEU A 148 4.04 6.81 -12.05
C LEU A 148 5.49 6.31 -12.13
N ALA A 149 6.25 6.77 -13.12
CA ALA A 149 7.58 6.27 -13.42
C ALA A 149 8.62 6.90 -12.48
N GLN A 150 9.33 6.07 -11.71
CA GLN A 150 10.45 6.49 -10.87
C GLN A 150 11.77 6.48 -11.67
N HIS A 151 11.95 5.45 -12.49
CA HIS A 151 13.08 5.31 -13.41
C HIS A 151 12.55 4.86 -14.76
N ARG A 152 12.57 5.76 -15.73
CA ARG A 152 12.07 5.45 -17.06
C ARG A 152 13.21 4.94 -17.93
N ASP A 153 13.13 3.68 -18.34
CA ASP A 153 13.97 3.06 -19.35
C ASP A 153 13.10 2.28 -20.34
N SER A 154 13.64 1.97 -21.51
CA SER A 154 12.90 1.34 -22.61
C SER A 154 12.37 -0.06 -22.26
N SER A 155 13.06 -0.81 -21.40
CA SER A 155 12.60 -2.14 -20.96
C SER A 155 11.38 -2.01 -20.07
N LEU A 156 11.45 -1.13 -19.09
CA LEU A 156 10.35 -0.91 -18.15
C LEU A 156 9.13 -0.27 -18.82
N GLU A 157 9.36 0.59 -19.81
CA GLU A 157 8.29 1.16 -20.64
C GLU A 157 7.55 0.07 -21.41
N ALA A 158 8.27 -0.84 -22.06
CA ALA A 158 7.67 -1.97 -22.76
C ALA A 158 6.89 -2.91 -21.80
N GLU A 159 7.41 -3.13 -20.59
CA GLU A 159 6.69 -3.90 -19.56
C GLU A 159 5.40 -3.19 -19.12
N ALA A 160 5.44 -1.85 -18.92
CA ALA A 160 4.26 -1.07 -18.57
C ALA A 160 3.20 -1.06 -19.67
N GLU A 161 3.62 -0.96 -20.94
CA GLU A 161 2.74 -1.11 -22.10
C GLU A 161 2.10 -2.51 -22.16
N ALA A 162 2.89 -3.56 -21.88
CA ALA A 162 2.37 -4.92 -21.82
C ALA A 162 1.31 -5.07 -20.70
N VAL A 163 1.52 -4.48 -19.55
CA VAL A 163 0.52 -4.45 -18.46
C VAL A 163 -0.74 -3.71 -18.92
N ALA A 164 -0.62 -2.51 -19.50
CA ALA A 164 -1.77 -1.75 -19.99
C ALA A 164 -2.55 -2.51 -21.09
N ALA A 165 -1.83 -3.23 -21.95
CA ALA A 165 -2.44 -4.08 -22.97
C ALA A 165 -3.28 -5.22 -22.37
N MET A 166 -2.91 -5.79 -21.21
CA MET A 166 -3.74 -6.78 -20.51
C MET A 166 -5.10 -6.21 -20.10
N PHE A 167 -5.13 -4.91 -19.74
CA PHE A 167 -6.38 -4.19 -19.45
C PHE A 167 -7.15 -3.80 -20.72
N GLY A 168 -6.51 -3.79 -21.87
CA GLY A 168 -7.08 -3.20 -23.10
C GLY A 168 -7.29 -1.69 -22.97
N LEU A 169 -6.51 -1.01 -22.13
CA LEU A 169 -6.68 0.40 -21.78
C LEU A 169 -5.47 1.24 -22.21
N PRO A 170 -5.67 2.56 -22.46
CA PRO A 170 -4.56 3.46 -22.77
C PRO A 170 -3.63 3.61 -21.56
N LEU A 171 -2.32 3.63 -21.85
CA LEU A 171 -1.27 3.96 -20.89
C LEU A 171 -0.96 5.45 -20.92
N THR A 172 -0.92 6.08 -19.76
CA THR A 172 -0.36 7.42 -19.56
C THR A 172 0.87 7.31 -18.68
N VAL A 173 1.99 7.87 -19.09
CA VAL A 173 3.24 7.87 -18.29
C VAL A 173 3.41 9.23 -17.63
N ILE A 174 3.68 9.22 -16.34
CA ILE A 174 4.01 10.42 -15.55
C ILE A 174 5.36 10.19 -14.91
N ASP A 175 6.37 10.92 -15.37
CA ASP A 175 7.72 10.88 -14.78
C ASP A 175 7.68 11.58 -13.41
N THR A 176 7.74 10.81 -12.34
CA THR A 176 7.76 11.30 -10.96
C THR A 176 9.18 11.40 -10.42
N GLY A 177 10.07 10.58 -10.91
CA GLY A 177 11.38 10.36 -10.29
C GLY A 177 11.24 9.87 -8.85
N THR A 178 12.29 10.04 -8.08
CA THR A 178 12.35 9.63 -6.67
C THR A 178 12.61 10.79 -5.70
N THR A 179 12.74 12.00 -6.21
CA THR A 179 13.14 13.19 -5.41
C THR A 179 12.20 13.48 -4.26
N ARG A 180 10.89 13.31 -4.45
CA ARG A 180 9.91 13.52 -3.38
C ARG A 180 10.07 12.47 -2.28
N LEU A 181 10.13 11.19 -2.65
CA LEU A 181 10.34 10.09 -1.70
C LEU A 181 11.65 10.29 -0.92
N GLU A 182 12.72 10.71 -1.62
CA GLU A 182 14.03 10.97 -0.98
C GLU A 182 13.93 12.08 0.07
N ARG A 183 13.27 13.19 -0.24
CA ARG A 183 13.07 14.29 0.69
C ARG A 183 12.25 13.86 1.92
N GLU A 184 11.16 13.13 1.73
CA GLU A 184 10.34 12.65 2.85
C GLU A 184 11.12 11.64 3.71
N LEU A 185 11.96 10.81 3.09
CA LEU A 185 12.82 9.86 3.80
C LEU A 185 13.94 10.57 4.58
N GLU A 186 14.55 11.60 4.01
CA GLU A 186 15.57 12.43 4.68
C GLU A 186 14.96 13.13 5.92
N ASN A 187 13.76 13.70 5.78
CA ASN A 187 13.04 14.30 6.90
C ASN A 187 12.71 13.25 7.98
N LEU A 188 12.30 12.06 7.58
CA LEU A 188 11.97 10.98 8.50
C LEU A 188 13.22 10.55 9.30
N ILE A 189 14.35 10.38 8.64
CA ILE A 189 15.61 9.98 9.27
C ILE A 189 16.10 11.07 10.24
N SER A 190 16.16 12.32 9.80
CA SER A 190 16.65 13.43 10.65
C SER A 190 15.80 13.59 11.90
N THR A 191 14.47 13.60 11.77
CA THR A 191 13.57 13.73 12.93
C THR A 191 13.59 12.52 13.87
N THR A 192 14.02 11.34 13.40
CA THR A 192 14.16 10.14 14.23
C THR A 192 15.46 10.20 15.04
N THR A 193 16.53 10.76 14.50
CA THR A 193 17.81 10.92 15.22
C THR A 193 17.78 12.05 16.24
N ASP A 194 16.99 13.11 16.02
CA ASP A 194 16.86 14.23 16.94
C ASP A 194 16.12 13.87 18.23
N ILE A 195 15.27 12.85 18.22
CA ILE A 195 14.56 12.36 19.41
C ILE A 195 15.54 11.74 20.42
N ASP A 196 16.64 11.15 19.97
CA ASP A 196 17.68 10.55 20.84
C ASP A 196 18.55 11.62 21.57
N HIS A 197 18.54 12.88 21.12
CA HIS A 197 19.41 13.96 21.64
C HIS A 197 18.68 15.03 22.46
N GLY A 198 17.36 14.98 22.55
CA GLY A 198 16.58 16.01 23.26
C GLY A 198 15.26 15.49 23.79
N GLY A 199 15.14 15.49 25.12
CA GLY A 199 13.99 15.00 25.85
C GLY A 199 12.64 15.53 25.36
N SER A 200 11.67 14.65 25.43
CA SER A 200 10.22 14.87 25.56
C SER A 200 9.64 16.09 24.82
N ALA A 201 9.50 16.00 23.52
CA ALA A 201 8.59 16.87 22.79
C ALA A 201 7.23 16.17 22.69
N LEU A 202 6.25 16.68 23.41
CA LEU A 202 4.85 16.29 23.34
C LEU A 202 4.37 16.33 21.88
N PHE A 203 3.98 15.18 21.36
CA PHE A 203 3.36 15.02 20.05
C PHE A 203 2.01 15.78 20.06
N THR A 204 1.93 16.89 19.33
CA THR A 204 0.65 17.45 18.94
C THR A 204 0.25 16.80 17.61
N PRO A 205 -0.86 16.05 17.55
CA PRO A 205 -1.34 15.52 16.27
C PRO A 205 -1.64 16.69 15.34
N ASP A 206 -0.97 16.70 14.19
CA ASP A 206 -1.14 17.71 13.16
C ASP A 206 -2.61 17.78 12.76
N ALA A 207 -3.17 19.00 12.77
CA ALA A 207 -4.56 19.25 12.46
C ALA A 207 -4.87 18.71 11.06
N ARG A 208 -5.72 17.71 10.99
CA ARG A 208 -6.27 17.19 9.72
C ARG A 208 -6.81 18.38 8.92
N PRO A 209 -6.45 18.53 7.65
CA PRO A 209 -7.23 19.40 6.78
C PRO A 209 -8.64 18.80 6.73
N ALA A 210 -9.62 19.56 7.18
CA ALA A 210 -11.02 19.20 7.14
C ALA A 210 -11.52 19.19 5.69
N GLY A 211 -11.12 18.18 4.93
CA GLY A 211 -11.73 17.79 3.70
C GLY A 211 -12.95 16.93 4.05
N ARG A 212 -14.14 17.51 3.96
CA ARG A 212 -15.41 16.83 4.14
C ARG A 212 -15.57 15.80 3.02
N PHE A 213 -15.10 14.58 3.26
CA PHE A 213 -15.72 13.42 2.61
C PHE A 213 -16.93 13.07 3.46
N ALA A 214 -18.10 13.52 3.02
CA ALA A 214 -19.35 13.06 3.56
C ALA A 214 -19.46 11.56 3.25
N PRO A 215 -19.59 10.67 4.26
CA PRO A 215 -19.91 9.28 3.97
C PRO A 215 -21.29 9.26 3.29
N ASN A 216 -21.33 8.67 2.11
CA ASN A 216 -22.58 8.38 1.40
C ASN A 216 -23.39 7.45 2.31
N ARG A 217 -24.40 8.02 3.00
CA ARG A 217 -25.38 7.25 3.76
C ARG A 217 -26.29 6.51 2.80
N ALA A 218 -25.77 5.44 2.19
CA ALA A 218 -26.63 4.40 1.66
C ALA A 218 -27.27 3.69 2.86
N ARG A 219 -28.55 3.81 2.91
CA ARG A 219 -29.52 3.30 3.89
C ARG A 219 -29.09 1.95 4.49
N GLN A 220 -28.75 1.95 5.78
CA GLN A 220 -28.86 0.76 6.61
C GLN A 220 -30.34 0.34 6.67
N ARG A 221 -30.76 -0.52 5.77
CA ARG A 221 -31.91 -1.40 6.01
C ARG A 221 -31.32 -2.64 6.63
N GLY A 222 -31.63 -2.83 7.90
CA GLY A 222 -31.29 -4.04 8.62
C GLY A 222 -32.03 -5.22 7.99
N ASP A 223 -31.28 -6.10 7.35
CA ASP A 223 -31.74 -7.46 7.11
C ASP A 223 -30.88 -8.38 7.97
N LYS A 224 -31.56 -8.84 9.04
CA LYS A 224 -31.11 -9.95 9.87
C LYS A 224 -31.01 -11.17 8.98
N CYS A 225 -29.81 -11.56 8.61
CA CYS A 225 -29.54 -12.86 8.00
C CYS A 225 -29.77 -13.92 9.08
N SER A 226 -30.97 -14.50 9.08
CA SER A 226 -31.39 -15.61 9.94
C SER A 226 -30.83 -16.88 9.32
N SER A 227 -29.86 -17.49 9.97
CA SER A 227 -29.34 -18.80 9.62
C SER A 227 -30.43 -19.84 9.81
N ARG A 228 -31.09 -20.21 8.72
CA ARG A 228 -31.93 -21.44 8.68
C ARG A 228 -31.01 -22.59 8.25
N VAL A 229 -30.67 -23.41 9.23
CA VAL A 229 -30.19 -24.77 9.01
C VAL A 229 -31.36 -25.56 8.39
N LEU A 230 -31.24 -25.95 7.13
CA LEU A 230 -32.06 -26.99 6.53
C LEU A 230 -31.26 -28.29 6.59
N ALA A 231 -31.70 -29.15 7.50
CA ALA A 231 -31.32 -30.55 7.50
C ALA A 231 -31.97 -31.23 6.30
N GLY A 232 -31.18 -31.83 5.42
CA GLY A 232 -31.63 -32.74 4.37
C GLY A 232 -30.87 -34.06 4.49
N PRO A 233 -31.42 -35.19 4.03
CA PRO A 233 -31.06 -36.51 4.50
C PRO A 233 -29.75 -37.06 3.86
N ASP A 234 -29.11 -37.96 4.63
CA ASP A 234 -27.98 -38.79 4.26
C ASP A 234 -28.19 -39.53 2.93
N GLU A 235 -27.19 -39.48 2.04
CA GLU A 235 -26.57 -40.65 1.42
C GLU A 235 -25.37 -40.24 0.54
N ALA A 236 -24.27 -40.88 0.89
CA ALA A 236 -23.08 -41.24 0.11
C ALA A 236 -22.62 -40.40 -1.10
N GLY A 237 -21.46 -39.77 -1.02
CA GLY A 237 -20.65 -39.48 -2.20
C GLY A 237 -19.83 -38.18 -2.14
N ARG A 238 -18.59 -38.28 -1.66
CA ARG A 238 -17.44 -37.37 -1.89
C ARG A 238 -17.68 -36.19 -2.84
N ASN A 239 -17.57 -34.99 -2.32
CA ASN A 239 -16.82 -33.88 -2.94
C ASN A 239 -16.73 -32.73 -1.94
N GLY A 240 -15.52 -32.43 -1.50
CA GLY A 240 -15.21 -31.29 -0.68
C GLY A 240 -15.32 -30.00 -1.50
N THR A 241 -16.24 -29.15 -1.11
CA THR A 241 -16.28 -27.76 -1.59
C THR A 241 -15.55 -26.90 -0.57
N GLU A 242 -14.37 -26.49 -0.95
CA GLU A 242 -13.57 -25.49 -0.23
C GLU A 242 -14.23 -24.12 -0.43
N GLU A 243 -14.68 -23.53 0.67
CA GLU A 243 -15.25 -22.18 0.67
C GLU A 243 -14.12 -21.16 0.40
N VAL A 244 -14.22 -20.44 -0.70
CA VAL A 244 -13.34 -19.31 -1.01
C VAL A 244 -13.91 -18.05 -0.34
N PRO A 245 -13.17 -17.38 0.56
CA PRO A 245 -13.64 -16.13 1.15
C PRO A 245 -13.62 -15.00 0.11
N ARG A 246 -14.77 -14.40 -0.13
CA ARG A 246 -14.89 -13.17 -0.93
C ARG A 246 -14.40 -12.00 -0.11
N CYS A 247 -13.23 -11.47 -0.43
CA CYS A 247 -12.82 -10.14 0.00
C CYS A 247 -13.30 -9.13 -1.03
N ALA A 248 -14.28 -8.33 -0.64
CA ALA A 248 -14.62 -7.12 -1.37
C ALA A 248 -13.52 -6.09 -1.13
N VAL A 249 -12.98 -5.55 -2.21
CA VAL A 249 -12.07 -4.40 -2.20
C VAL A 249 -12.93 -3.19 -2.53
N ASP A 250 -13.27 -2.40 -1.51
CA ASP A 250 -13.74 -1.01 -1.65
C ASP A 250 -12.54 -0.04 -1.68
#